data_5a8a8a20728a7823c2efd485386532ff
#
_entry.id   5a8a8a20728a7823c2efd485386532ff
#
_cell.length_a   1.000
_cell.length_b   1.000
_cell.length_c   1.000
_cell.angle_alpha   90.00
_cell.angle_beta   90.00
_cell.angle_gamma   90.00
#
_symmetry.space_group_name_H-M   'P 1'
#
loop_
_entity.id
_entity.type
_entity.pdbx_description
1 polymer ?
#
loop_
_entity_poly.entity_id
_entity_poly.type
_entity_poly.pdbx_seq_one_letter_code
_entity_poly.pdbx_strand_id
1 'polypeptide(L)'
;ASRERKEFYKYPKIIKCEKDYFWRTSLSFIPSQSLLKRLLFQSIKRAHSKSEALSNYLFSIYTYDDPLEINNIFSTSKPQEKSIPLITFNCNKDCNPIEDIHESVIHSHIFIESKALFAVLTGITHWNNYEVGSVYQVRRVPDKFEPTMQAFLNFLSVI
;
A
#
# COMPACT_ATOMS: atom_id res chain seq x y z
N ALA A 1 0.43 -21.95 -39.75
CA ALA A 1 0.98 -20.93 -38.83
C ALA A 1 -0.05 -20.36 -37.83
N SER A 2 -1.38 -20.51 -38.05
CA SER A 2 -2.40 -19.92 -37.13
C SER A 2 -2.92 -20.86 -36.03
N ARG A 3 -2.65 -22.17 -36.10
CA ARG A 3 -3.10 -23.13 -35.09
C ARG A 3 -2.16 -23.22 -33.87
N GLU A 4 -0.86 -23.06 -34.04
CA GLU A 4 0.09 -23.10 -32.93
C GLU A 4 0.02 -21.92 -31.97
N ARG A 5 -0.40 -20.74 -32.48
CA ARG A 5 -0.57 -19.55 -31.60
C ARG A 5 -1.75 -19.64 -30.62
N LYS A 6 -2.76 -20.45 -30.89
CA LYS A 6 -3.94 -20.59 -30.02
C LYS A 6 -3.71 -21.50 -28.80
N GLU A 7 -2.70 -22.36 -28.83
CA GLU A 7 -2.39 -23.24 -27.68
C GLU A 7 -1.53 -22.56 -26.62
N PHE A 8 -0.76 -21.54 -26.98
CA PHE A 8 0.05 -20.78 -26.04
C PHE A 8 -0.77 -19.87 -25.11
N TYR A 9 -2.03 -19.59 -25.43
CA TYR A 9 -2.95 -18.76 -24.61
C TYR A 9 -4.02 -19.57 -23.87
N LYS A 10 -3.84 -20.86 -23.65
CA LYS A 10 -4.54 -21.52 -22.57
C LYS A 10 -3.95 -20.98 -21.27
N TYR A 11 -4.60 -19.92 -20.73
CA TYR A 11 -4.34 -19.50 -19.36
C TYR A 11 -4.28 -20.75 -18.50
N PRO A 12 -3.19 -21.02 -17.77
CA PRO A 12 -3.19 -22.08 -16.80
C PRO A 12 -4.44 -21.85 -15.96
N LYS A 13 -5.26 -22.89 -15.75
CA LYS A 13 -6.36 -22.82 -14.79
C LYS A 13 -5.77 -22.17 -13.56
N ILE A 14 -6.31 -20.98 -13.20
CA ILE A 14 -5.94 -20.34 -11.96
C ILE A 14 -6.37 -21.34 -10.89
N ILE A 15 -5.42 -22.16 -10.46
CA ILE A 15 -5.58 -22.90 -9.23
C ILE A 15 -5.82 -21.79 -8.22
N LYS A 16 -7.00 -21.73 -7.62
CA LYS A 16 -7.24 -20.93 -6.43
C LYS A 16 -6.28 -21.45 -5.35
N CYS A 17 -5.02 -21.03 -5.43
CA CYS A 17 -4.17 -21.02 -4.29
C CYS A 17 -4.86 -20.01 -3.37
N GLU A 18 -5.52 -20.46 -2.35
CA GLU A 18 -5.69 -19.66 -1.15
C GLU A 18 -4.28 -19.26 -0.79
N LYS A 19 -3.93 -18.00 -1.15
CA LYS A 19 -2.62 -17.44 -0.83
C LYS A 19 -2.63 -17.23 0.66
N ASP A 20 -2.24 -18.24 1.40
CA ASP A 20 -1.96 -18.15 2.81
C ASP A 20 -0.69 -17.32 2.95
N TYR A 21 -0.90 -16.01 2.99
CA TYR A 21 0.20 -15.10 3.18
C TYR A 21 0.83 -15.33 4.54
N PHE A 22 2.14 -15.47 4.56
CA PHE A 22 2.93 -15.75 5.75
C PHE A 22 2.54 -14.89 6.97
N TRP A 23 2.25 -13.60 6.80
CA TRP A 23 1.84 -12.72 7.91
C TRP A 23 0.46 -13.06 8.48
N ARG A 24 -0.44 -13.68 7.73
CA ARG A 24 -1.75 -14.10 8.25
C ARG A 24 -1.64 -15.25 9.21
N THR A 25 -0.73 -16.18 8.91
CA THR A 25 -0.50 -17.37 9.73
C THR A 25 0.49 -17.14 10.87
N SER A 26 1.51 -16.29 10.64
CA SER A 26 2.59 -16.06 11.61
C SER A 26 2.24 -15.02 12.67
N LEU A 27 1.34 -14.07 12.38
CA LEU A 27 0.89 -13.08 13.36
C LEU A 27 -0.35 -13.59 14.09
N SER A 28 -0.18 -13.88 15.39
CA SER A 28 -1.27 -14.35 16.27
C SER A 28 -2.23 -13.25 16.72
N PHE A 29 -1.94 -11.98 16.38
CA PHE A 29 -2.73 -10.81 16.81
C PHE A 29 -3.03 -9.87 15.63
N ILE A 30 -4.08 -9.06 15.77
CA ILE A 30 -4.36 -7.95 14.87
C ILE A 30 -3.71 -6.70 15.46
N PRO A 31 -2.78 -6.05 14.73
CA PRO A 31 -2.13 -4.83 15.23
C PRO A 31 -3.14 -3.71 15.45
N SER A 32 -3.05 -3.03 16.60
CA SER A 32 -3.92 -1.87 16.86
C SER A 32 -3.57 -0.70 15.92
N GLN A 33 -4.55 0.14 15.63
CA GLN A 33 -4.33 1.34 14.82
C GLN A 33 -3.29 2.30 15.44
N SER A 34 -3.29 2.41 16.76
CA SER A 34 -2.30 3.24 17.48
C SER A 34 -0.88 2.72 17.32
N LEU A 35 -0.68 1.41 17.35
CA LEU A 35 0.61 0.78 17.08
C LEU A 35 1.05 1.04 15.64
N LEU A 36 0.17 0.80 14.68
CA LEU A 36 0.46 1.03 13.27
C LEU A 36 0.79 2.50 12.97
N LYS A 37 0.06 3.45 13.55
CA LYS A 37 0.36 4.89 13.41
C LYS A 37 1.76 5.22 13.92
N ARG A 38 2.14 4.70 15.07
CA ARG A 38 3.47 4.93 15.66
C ARG A 38 4.58 4.37 14.78
N LEU A 39 4.42 3.14 14.29
CA LEU A 39 5.39 2.51 13.39
C LEU A 39 5.49 3.27 12.06
N LEU A 40 4.36 3.68 11.49
CA LEU A 40 4.34 4.50 10.26
C LEU A 40 5.06 5.83 10.46
N PHE A 41 4.82 6.53 11.56
CA PHE A 41 5.47 7.79 11.83
C PHE A 41 7.01 7.64 11.90
N GLN A 42 7.50 6.60 12.54
CA GLN A 42 8.94 6.28 12.58
C GLN A 42 9.48 5.92 11.19
N SER A 43 8.73 5.11 10.45
CA SER A 43 9.08 4.68 9.09
C SER A 43 9.14 5.86 8.12
N ILE A 44 8.21 6.80 8.21
CA ILE A 44 8.18 8.02 7.39
C ILE A 44 9.41 8.87 7.65
N LYS A 45 9.79 9.09 8.91
CA LYS A 45 11.02 9.81 9.26
C LYS A 45 12.26 9.14 8.67
N ARG A 46 12.33 7.82 8.74
CA ARG A 46 13.44 7.06 8.16
C ARG A 46 13.44 7.17 6.62
N ALA A 47 12.28 7.03 6.00
CA ALA A 47 12.17 7.16 4.55
C ALA A 47 12.58 8.55 4.06
N HIS A 48 12.19 9.62 4.76
CA HIS A 48 12.62 10.99 4.45
C HIS A 48 14.16 11.17 4.53
N SER A 49 14.81 10.46 5.44
CA SER A 49 16.28 10.54 5.57
C SER A 49 17.03 9.77 4.48
N LYS A 50 16.38 8.80 3.83
CA LYS A 50 17.00 7.87 2.87
C LYS A 50 16.61 8.12 1.42
N SER A 51 15.43 8.68 1.19
CA SER A 51 14.97 8.95 -0.17
C SER A 51 15.21 10.39 -0.56
N GLU A 52 15.58 10.61 -1.82
CA GLU A 52 15.60 11.92 -2.47
C GLU A 52 14.24 12.23 -3.10
N ALA A 53 13.16 11.80 -2.47
CA ALA A 53 11.82 11.96 -3.01
C ALA A 53 11.50 13.44 -3.23
N LEU A 54 11.13 13.75 -4.46
CA LEU A 54 10.75 15.08 -4.87
C LEU A 54 9.40 15.46 -4.26
N SER A 55 9.26 16.72 -3.90
CA SER A 55 8.13 17.35 -3.24
C SER A 55 6.80 17.20 -3.99
N ASN A 56 5.71 17.36 -3.28
CA ASN A 56 4.32 17.44 -3.76
C ASN A 56 3.66 16.11 -4.15
N TYR A 57 3.96 15.05 -3.41
CA TYR A 57 3.25 13.79 -3.52
C TYR A 57 2.73 13.37 -2.16
N LEU A 58 1.44 13.04 -2.07
CA LEU A 58 0.80 12.60 -0.84
C LEU A 58 0.53 11.11 -0.85
N PHE A 59 0.71 10.49 0.29
CA PHE A 59 0.21 9.16 0.58
C PHE A 59 -0.84 9.21 1.69
N SER A 60 -1.96 8.54 1.47
CA SER A 60 -2.90 8.16 2.53
C SER A 60 -2.93 6.66 2.66
N ILE A 61 -2.74 6.15 3.87
CA ILE A 61 -2.78 4.73 4.16
C ILE A 61 -4.05 4.41 4.91
N TYR A 62 -4.81 3.45 4.38
CA TYR A 62 -6.04 2.91 4.93
C TYR A 62 -5.83 1.47 5.30
N THR A 63 -6.31 1.05 6.46
CA THR A 63 -6.19 -0.33 6.92
C THR A 63 -7.55 -0.99 7.09
N TYR A 64 -7.58 -2.28 6.86
CA TYR A 64 -8.70 -3.16 7.15
C TYR A 64 -8.17 -4.42 7.83
N ASP A 65 -9.01 -5.07 8.65
CA ASP A 65 -8.62 -6.24 9.43
C ASP A 65 -9.06 -7.54 8.77
N ASP A 66 -10.23 -7.54 8.15
CA ASP A 66 -10.75 -8.68 7.40
C ASP A 66 -10.43 -8.53 5.90
N PRO A 67 -9.71 -9.50 5.29
CA PRO A 67 -9.44 -9.49 3.86
C PRO A 67 -10.68 -9.40 2.96
N LEU A 68 -11.84 -9.80 3.45
CA LEU A 68 -13.10 -9.69 2.70
C LEU A 68 -13.63 -8.26 2.63
N GLU A 69 -13.24 -7.39 3.54
CA GLU A 69 -13.64 -5.98 3.55
C GLU A 69 -13.18 -5.23 2.30
N ILE A 70 -12.06 -5.63 1.69
CA ILE A 70 -11.51 -4.97 0.52
C ILE A 70 -12.50 -4.92 -0.65
N ASN A 71 -13.30 -5.97 -0.84
CA ASN A 71 -14.31 -6.03 -1.88
C ASN A 71 -15.41 -4.99 -1.64
N ASN A 72 -15.80 -4.78 -0.37
CA ASN A 72 -16.79 -3.78 -0.01
C ASN A 72 -16.24 -2.36 -0.18
N ILE A 73 -14.99 -2.13 0.16
CA ILE A 73 -14.30 -0.84 -0.02
C ILE A 73 -14.26 -0.48 -1.51
N PHE A 74 -13.85 -1.43 -2.37
CA PHE A 74 -13.73 -1.21 -3.82
C PHE A 74 -15.02 -1.43 -4.61
N SER A 75 -16.16 -1.74 -3.97
CA SER A 75 -17.46 -1.74 -4.61
C SER A 75 -17.92 -0.35 -5.07
N THR A 76 -17.26 0.70 -4.60
CA THR A 76 -17.54 2.08 -4.95
C THR A 76 -16.49 2.62 -5.92
N SER A 77 -16.88 3.56 -6.78
CA SER A 77 -15.95 4.22 -7.73
C SER A 77 -14.89 5.07 -7.04
N LYS A 78 -15.15 5.52 -5.81
CA LYS A 78 -14.28 6.41 -5.05
C LYS A 78 -14.12 5.93 -3.60
N PRO A 79 -13.42 4.81 -3.37
CA PRO A 79 -13.29 4.23 -2.04
C PRO A 79 -12.60 5.20 -1.05
N GLN A 80 -11.69 6.05 -1.51
CA GLN A 80 -10.98 7.03 -0.69
C GLN A 80 -11.90 8.11 -0.09
N GLU A 81 -13.05 8.38 -0.70
CA GLU A 81 -14.01 9.38 -0.17
C GLU A 81 -14.88 8.82 0.97
N LYS A 82 -14.97 7.49 1.07
CA LYS A 82 -15.81 6.80 2.06
C LYS A 82 -15.00 6.19 3.22
N SER A 83 -13.68 6.22 3.13
CA SER A 83 -12.80 5.62 4.11
C SER A 83 -12.01 6.69 4.86
N ILE A 84 -11.71 6.42 6.13
CA ILE A 84 -10.88 7.31 6.95
C ILE A 84 -9.46 6.79 6.91
N PRO A 85 -8.46 7.59 6.47
CA PRO A 85 -7.08 7.14 6.45
C PRO A 85 -6.52 6.99 7.86
N LEU A 86 -5.68 5.99 8.05
CA LEU A 86 -4.89 5.83 9.25
C LEU A 86 -3.91 6.99 9.42
N ILE A 87 -3.30 7.40 8.32
CA ILE A 87 -2.39 8.54 8.23
C ILE A 87 -2.36 9.09 6.80
N THR A 88 -2.18 10.40 6.68
CA THR A 88 -1.82 11.07 5.42
C THR A 88 -0.51 11.80 5.63
N PHE A 89 0.43 11.65 4.69
CA PHE A 89 1.74 12.28 4.79
C PHE A 89 2.29 12.66 3.41
N ASN A 90 3.18 13.65 3.40
CA ASN A 90 3.90 14.10 2.22
C ASN A 90 5.25 13.36 2.13
N CYS A 91 5.71 13.04 0.91
CA CYS A 91 7.07 12.54 0.65
C CYS A 91 8.15 13.62 0.83
N ASN A 92 7.76 14.85 1.01
CA ASN A 92 8.61 15.98 1.36
C ASN A 92 9.13 15.87 2.81
N LYS A 93 10.21 16.58 3.15
CA LYS A 93 10.88 16.51 4.46
C LYS A 93 10.05 17.00 5.65
N ASP A 94 8.92 17.64 5.41
CA ASP A 94 8.01 18.04 6.47
C ASP A 94 7.17 16.87 6.93
N CYS A 95 7.54 16.30 8.08
CA CYS A 95 6.93 15.11 8.68
C CYS A 95 5.57 15.38 9.36
N ASN A 96 4.95 16.52 9.14
CA ASN A 96 3.68 16.84 9.77
C ASN A 96 2.52 16.23 8.98
N PRO A 97 1.51 15.66 9.66
CA PRO A 97 0.26 15.30 9.00
C PRO A 97 -0.29 16.54 8.29
N ILE A 98 -0.61 16.40 7.03
CA ILE A 98 -1.12 17.51 6.23
C ILE A 98 -2.62 17.59 6.46
N GLU A 99 -3.09 18.73 6.96
CA GLU A 99 -4.51 19.03 7.13
C GLU A 99 -5.13 19.58 5.83
N ASP A 100 -4.32 20.25 4.99
CA ASP A 100 -4.78 20.86 3.74
C ASP A 100 -4.17 20.20 2.51
N ILE A 101 -5.02 19.63 1.65
CA ILE A 101 -4.63 19.00 0.38
C ILE A 101 -4.90 19.98 -0.75
N HIS A 102 -3.83 20.42 -1.43
CA HIS A 102 -3.95 21.22 -2.65
C HIS A 102 -4.25 20.35 -3.87
N GLU A 103 -5.16 20.78 -4.73
CA GLU A 103 -5.59 20.04 -5.93
C GLU A 103 -4.47 19.73 -6.95
N SER A 104 -3.34 20.44 -6.88
CA SER A 104 -2.19 20.26 -7.79
C SER A 104 -1.27 19.09 -7.44
N VAL A 105 -1.53 18.37 -6.36
CA VAL A 105 -0.68 17.32 -5.80
C VAL A 105 -1.21 15.96 -6.19
N ILE A 106 -0.32 15.05 -6.61
CA ILE A 106 -0.71 13.65 -6.80
C ILE A 106 -0.92 13.03 -5.44
N HIS A 107 -2.10 12.46 -5.21
CA HIS A 107 -2.47 11.80 -3.97
C HIS A 107 -2.67 10.30 -4.21
N SER A 108 -1.83 9.50 -3.60
CA SER A 108 -1.92 8.04 -3.65
C SER A 108 -2.61 7.51 -2.40
N HIS A 109 -3.70 6.81 -2.59
CA HIS A 109 -4.47 6.14 -1.54
C HIS A 109 -4.15 4.66 -1.54
N ILE A 110 -3.54 4.16 -0.46
CA ILE A 110 -3.12 2.78 -0.29
C ILE A 110 -4.04 2.09 0.70
N PHE A 111 -4.65 0.99 0.26
CA PHE A 111 -5.51 0.14 1.09
C PHE A 111 -4.80 -1.18 1.34
N ILE A 112 -4.52 -1.48 2.60
CA ILE A 112 -3.70 -2.61 3.00
C ILE A 112 -4.26 -3.27 4.28
N GLU A 113 -4.17 -4.60 4.35
CA GLU A 113 -4.54 -5.34 5.57
C GLU A 113 -3.62 -4.94 6.74
N SER A 114 -4.20 -4.77 7.94
CA SER A 114 -3.45 -4.35 9.14
C SER A 114 -2.25 -5.23 9.45
N LYS A 115 -2.40 -6.54 9.34
CA LYS A 115 -1.29 -7.51 9.53
C LYS A 115 -0.21 -7.36 8.46
N ALA A 116 -0.61 -7.13 7.20
CA ALA A 116 0.32 -6.92 6.11
C ALA A 116 1.12 -5.62 6.30
N LEU A 117 0.46 -4.54 6.69
CA LEU A 117 1.13 -3.29 7.01
C LEU A 117 2.14 -3.46 8.15
N PHE A 118 1.75 -4.14 9.23
CA PHE A 118 2.66 -4.45 10.33
C PHE A 118 3.90 -5.22 9.86
N ALA A 119 3.70 -6.25 9.04
CA ALA A 119 4.79 -7.10 8.57
C ALA A 119 5.81 -6.32 7.73
N VAL A 120 5.36 -5.41 6.85
CA VAL A 120 6.27 -4.60 6.04
C VAL A 120 6.95 -3.51 6.86
N LEU A 121 6.26 -2.89 7.80
CA LEU A 121 6.85 -1.87 8.66
C LEU A 121 7.91 -2.42 9.59
N THR A 122 7.76 -3.67 10.05
CA THR A 122 8.71 -4.35 10.94
C THR A 122 9.76 -5.19 10.20
N GLY A 123 9.79 -5.15 8.88
CA GLY A 123 10.80 -5.84 8.07
C GLY A 123 10.61 -7.36 7.96
N ILE A 124 9.47 -7.91 8.39
CA ILE A 124 9.12 -9.31 8.18
C ILE A 124 9.05 -9.61 6.67
N THR A 125 8.61 -8.63 5.91
CA THR A 125 8.61 -8.66 4.44
C THR A 125 8.93 -7.28 3.88
N HIS A 126 9.01 -7.14 2.55
CA HIS A 126 9.32 -5.89 1.87
C HIS A 126 8.19 -5.45 0.96
N TRP A 127 8.07 -4.13 0.75
CA TRP A 127 7.08 -3.54 -0.14
C TRP A 127 7.13 -4.11 -1.57
N ASN A 128 8.31 -4.41 -2.10
CA ASN A 128 8.46 -5.03 -3.41
C ASN A 128 7.74 -6.38 -3.52
N ASN A 129 7.77 -7.18 -2.45
CA ASN A 129 7.06 -8.46 -2.43
C ASN A 129 5.54 -8.25 -2.48
N TYR A 130 5.04 -7.20 -1.84
CA TYR A 130 3.64 -6.84 -1.85
C TYR A 130 3.17 -6.30 -3.20
N GLU A 131 4.02 -5.53 -3.87
CA GLU A 131 3.75 -5.01 -5.20
C GLU A 131 3.62 -6.14 -6.22
N VAL A 132 4.57 -7.05 -6.25
CA VAL A 132 4.54 -8.25 -7.12
C VAL A 132 3.36 -9.16 -6.78
N GLY A 133 3.07 -9.31 -5.49
CA GLY A 133 1.98 -10.17 -4.98
C GLY A 133 0.59 -9.53 -5.03
N SER A 134 0.48 -8.25 -5.40
CA SER A 134 -0.79 -7.50 -5.35
C SER A 134 -1.48 -7.55 -3.98
N VAL A 135 -0.68 -7.41 -2.92
CA VAL A 135 -1.15 -7.53 -1.53
C VAL A 135 -1.90 -6.30 -1.06
N TYR A 136 -1.65 -5.15 -1.65
CA TYR A 136 -2.34 -3.90 -1.37
C TYR A 136 -2.99 -3.33 -2.62
N GLN A 137 -3.97 -2.47 -2.44
CA GLN A 137 -4.66 -1.78 -3.51
C GLN A 137 -4.29 -0.30 -3.51
N VAL A 138 -4.14 0.29 -4.69
CA VAL A 138 -3.78 1.71 -4.83
C VAL A 138 -4.78 2.44 -5.71
N ARG A 139 -5.19 3.62 -5.24
CA ARG A 139 -5.93 4.60 -6.03
C ARG A 139 -5.15 5.90 -6.10
N ARG A 140 -4.85 6.39 -7.29
CA ARG A 140 -4.15 7.68 -7.49
C ARG A 140 -5.11 8.73 -8.00
N VAL A 141 -4.95 9.93 -7.50
CA VAL A 141 -5.75 11.09 -7.92
C VAL A 141 -4.79 12.28 -8.13
N PRO A 142 -4.57 12.76 -9.35
CA PRO A 142 -4.98 12.16 -10.63
C PRO A 142 -4.33 10.79 -10.87
N ASP A 143 -4.87 9.99 -11.77
CA ASP A 143 -4.34 8.65 -12.09
C ASP A 143 -3.04 8.76 -12.91
N LYS A 144 -1.97 9.12 -12.20
CA LYS A 144 -0.63 9.28 -12.75
C LYS A 144 0.36 8.45 -11.94
N PHE A 145 1.10 7.60 -12.62
CA PHE A 145 2.18 6.83 -12.01
C PHE A 145 3.46 7.66 -11.94
N GLU A 146 4.08 7.70 -10.76
CA GLU A 146 5.36 8.36 -10.53
C GLU A 146 6.34 7.36 -9.89
N PRO A 147 7.31 6.83 -10.67
CA PRO A 147 8.21 5.78 -10.22
C PRO A 147 9.03 6.14 -8.98
N THR A 148 9.46 7.40 -8.86
CA THR A 148 10.27 7.86 -7.72
C THR A 148 9.47 7.82 -6.40
N MET A 149 8.17 8.07 -6.49
CA MET A 149 7.28 8.00 -5.34
C MET A 149 6.95 6.55 -4.96
N GLN A 150 6.84 5.68 -5.96
CA GLN A 150 6.71 4.25 -5.70
C GLN A 150 7.96 3.70 -4.99
N ALA A 151 9.14 4.15 -5.41
CA ALA A 151 10.41 3.80 -4.75
C ALA A 151 10.48 4.27 -3.30
N PHE A 152 9.83 5.38 -2.93
CA PHE A 152 9.76 5.86 -1.55
C PHE A 152 9.16 4.82 -0.61
N LEU A 153 8.15 4.07 -1.06
CA LEU A 153 7.51 3.02 -0.24
C LEU A 153 8.53 1.96 0.22
N ASN A 154 9.56 1.68 -0.57
CA ASN A 154 10.58 0.69 -0.22
C ASN A 154 11.36 1.06 1.05
N PHE A 155 11.36 2.33 1.42
CA PHE A 155 11.99 2.82 2.63
C PHE A 155 11.05 2.92 3.83
N LEU A 156 9.75 2.68 3.64
CA LEU A 156 8.77 2.66 4.73
C LEU A 156 8.90 1.38 5.56
N SER A 157 9.88 1.36 6.43
CA SER A 157 10.06 0.35 7.48
C SER A 157 10.79 0.98 8.65
N VAL A 158 10.70 0.39 9.83
CA VAL A 158 11.41 0.86 11.04
C VAL A 158 12.81 0.28 11.16
N ILE A 159 13.15 -0.66 10.27
CA ILE A 159 14.44 -1.36 10.25
C ILE A 159 15.24 -0.94 9.03
#